data_7a9c886a20a223561386a924ebbf5cc4
#
_entry.id   7a9c886a20a223561386a924ebbf5cc4
#
_cell.length_a   1.000
_cell.length_b   1.000
_cell.length_c   1.000
_cell.angle_alpha   90.00
_cell.angle_beta   90.00
_cell.angle_gamma   90.00
#
_symmetry.space_group_name_H-M   'P 1'
#
loop_
_entity.id
_entity.type
_entity.pdbx_description
1 polymer ?
#
loop_
_entity_poly.entity_id
_entity_poly.type
_entity_poly.pdbx_seq_one_letter_code
_entity_poly.pdbx_strand_id
1 'polypeptide(L)'
;MDPLVAAREALAKGKRAVLITVTGIEGEPPSREGLAFTLVDDGRTYGTLGCDGFDRAAASDAARALRTSARSESAYEWDAGSRIRVDVRPLRPGDEIGARTAEAEILVVGEGPVARALSVLARTVGFRVREAPATDELDAGPQTYVVICGHDEEASQPALRRLLSSPAPYLGMMGSRRHTGHLLEELRAAGHSESSLRRVHTPVGLDLRAETPEEIALSALAQIVAVRRGGTGAPIA
;
A
#
# COMPACT_ATOMS: atom_id res chain seq x y z
N MET A 1 4.71 -5.07 -11.66
CA MET A 1 4.56 -6.20 -10.70
C MET A 1 5.44 -5.90 -9.50
N ASP A 2 4.94 -6.12 -8.28
CA ASP A 2 5.71 -5.95 -7.05
C ASP A 2 6.92 -6.92 -7.06
N PRO A 3 8.13 -6.46 -6.69
CA PRO A 3 9.34 -7.27 -6.74
C PRO A 3 9.30 -8.51 -5.85
N LEU A 4 8.63 -8.47 -4.70
CA LEU A 4 8.48 -9.62 -3.82
C LEU A 4 7.49 -10.65 -4.36
N VAL A 5 6.41 -10.17 -5.00
CA VAL A 5 5.45 -11.06 -5.71
C VAL A 5 6.16 -11.75 -6.85
N ALA A 6 6.94 -11.01 -7.65
CA ALA A 6 7.72 -11.57 -8.75
C ALA A 6 8.72 -12.64 -8.27
N ALA A 7 9.41 -12.38 -7.14
CA ALA A 7 10.32 -13.35 -6.55
C ALA A 7 9.57 -14.62 -6.09
N ARG A 8 8.44 -14.49 -5.38
CA ARG A 8 7.62 -15.63 -4.94
C ARG A 8 7.12 -16.47 -6.11
N GLU A 9 6.60 -15.81 -7.17
CA GLU A 9 6.14 -16.51 -8.36
C GLU A 9 7.28 -17.25 -9.08
N ALA A 10 8.48 -16.66 -9.12
CA ALA A 10 9.65 -17.31 -9.69
C ALA A 10 10.00 -18.59 -8.91
N LEU A 11 10.08 -18.50 -7.57
CA LEU A 11 10.38 -19.65 -6.71
C LEU A 11 9.30 -20.75 -6.81
N ALA A 12 8.01 -20.37 -6.87
CA ALA A 12 6.92 -21.31 -7.06
C ALA A 12 6.99 -22.07 -8.40
N LYS A 13 7.59 -21.46 -9.44
CA LYS A 13 7.85 -22.05 -10.75
C LYS A 13 9.20 -22.79 -10.83
N GLY A 14 9.88 -23.01 -9.69
CA GLY A 14 11.18 -23.70 -9.63
C GLY A 14 12.36 -22.86 -10.10
N LYS A 15 12.19 -21.54 -10.32
CA LYS A 15 13.25 -20.61 -10.73
C LYS A 15 13.98 -20.03 -9.53
N ARG A 16 15.21 -19.57 -9.76
CA ARG A 16 15.96 -18.79 -8.79
C ARG A 16 15.71 -17.30 -9.00
N ALA A 17 15.85 -16.51 -7.95
CA ALA A 17 15.77 -15.05 -8.02
C ALA A 17 16.79 -14.42 -7.09
N VAL A 18 17.06 -13.13 -7.26
CA VAL A 18 17.77 -12.31 -6.27
C VAL A 18 16.88 -11.15 -5.90
N LEU A 19 16.66 -10.99 -4.61
CA LEU A 19 15.95 -9.85 -4.03
C LEU A 19 16.99 -8.88 -3.47
N ILE A 20 16.92 -7.63 -3.89
CA ILE A 20 17.71 -6.53 -3.33
C ILE A 20 16.77 -5.58 -2.62
N THR A 21 17.09 -5.22 -1.38
CA THR A 21 16.25 -4.33 -0.56
C THR A 21 17.08 -3.21 0.02
N VAL A 22 16.59 -1.97 -0.05
CA VAL A 22 17.21 -0.81 0.62
C VAL A 22 17.04 -0.95 2.13
N THR A 23 18.15 -1.01 2.84
CA THR A 23 18.23 -1.22 4.30
C THR A 23 18.65 0.03 5.07
N GLY A 24 19.14 1.06 4.38
CA GLY A 24 19.51 2.33 4.98
C GLY A 24 19.78 3.40 3.93
N ILE A 25 19.63 4.65 4.37
CA ILE A 25 19.85 5.85 3.54
C ILE A 25 20.77 6.80 4.29
N GLU A 26 21.70 7.41 3.56
CA GLU A 26 22.54 8.51 4.03
C GLU A 26 22.40 9.67 3.05
N GLY A 27 22.24 10.90 3.56
CA GLY A 27 21.92 12.08 2.75
C GLY A 27 20.50 12.05 2.18
N GLU A 28 20.31 12.63 1.00
CA GLU A 28 19.00 12.75 0.32
C GLU A 28 19.00 12.10 -1.09
N PRO A 29 19.34 10.82 -1.24
CA PRO A 29 19.26 10.16 -2.54
C PRO A 29 17.78 9.98 -2.95
N PRO A 30 17.46 9.86 -4.26
CA PRO A 30 16.10 9.61 -4.75
C PRO A 30 15.66 8.17 -4.45
N SER A 31 15.64 7.81 -3.16
CA SER A 31 15.33 6.47 -2.68
C SER A 31 14.69 6.52 -1.30
N ARG A 32 14.28 5.37 -0.79
CA ARG A 32 13.79 5.20 0.59
C ARG A 32 14.02 3.78 1.07
N GLU A 33 14.13 3.62 2.39
CA GLU A 33 14.21 2.30 3.00
C GLU A 33 13.03 1.41 2.60
N GLY A 34 13.35 0.14 2.38
CA GLY A 34 12.38 -0.86 1.98
C GLY A 34 12.01 -0.86 0.50
N LEU A 35 12.51 0.03 -0.36
CA LEU A 35 12.42 -0.19 -1.81
C LEU A 35 13.13 -1.51 -2.15
N ALA A 36 12.59 -2.20 -3.15
CA ALA A 36 13.12 -3.49 -3.54
C ALA A 36 13.20 -3.64 -5.07
N PHE A 37 14.17 -4.44 -5.48
CA PHE A 37 14.44 -4.83 -6.85
C PHE A 37 14.64 -6.35 -6.90
N THR A 38 14.03 -7.01 -7.87
CA THR A 38 14.17 -8.45 -8.08
C THR A 38 14.68 -8.74 -9.48
N LEU A 39 15.72 -9.58 -9.57
CA LEU A 39 16.16 -10.22 -10.81
C LEU A 39 15.81 -11.71 -10.75
N VAL A 40 15.10 -12.22 -11.75
CA VAL A 40 14.81 -13.64 -11.94
C VAL A 40 15.87 -14.26 -12.86
N ASP A 41 16.13 -15.56 -12.74
CA ASP A 41 17.16 -16.25 -13.54
C ASP A 41 16.84 -16.34 -15.05
N ASP A 42 15.63 -15.95 -15.45
CA ASP A 42 15.25 -15.76 -16.86
C ASP A 42 15.60 -14.36 -17.40
N GLY A 43 16.28 -13.53 -16.61
CA GLY A 43 16.73 -12.19 -16.97
C GLY A 43 15.70 -11.07 -16.74
N ARG A 44 14.50 -11.39 -16.30
CA ARG A 44 13.47 -10.37 -16.01
C ARG A 44 13.75 -9.64 -14.71
N THR A 45 13.52 -8.34 -14.70
CA THR A 45 13.65 -7.49 -13.52
C THR A 45 12.31 -6.89 -13.10
N TYR A 46 12.14 -6.64 -11.81
CA TYR A 46 10.92 -6.09 -11.23
C TYR A 46 11.25 -5.14 -10.07
N GLY A 47 10.51 -4.03 -9.96
CA GLY A 47 10.70 -3.02 -8.93
C GLY A 47 11.76 -2.00 -9.28
N THR A 48 12.09 -1.15 -8.31
CA THR A 48 13.10 -0.09 -8.43
C THR A 48 13.67 0.25 -7.07
N LEU A 49 14.91 0.71 -7.02
CA LEU A 49 15.55 1.27 -5.83
C LEU A 49 15.50 2.81 -5.80
N GLY A 50 14.77 3.42 -6.75
CA GLY A 50 14.48 4.86 -6.76
C GLY A 50 14.96 5.61 -7.99
N CYS A 51 16.00 5.14 -8.68
CA CYS A 51 16.45 5.71 -9.95
C CYS A 51 17.18 4.67 -10.82
N ASP A 52 17.31 4.98 -12.12
CA ASP A 52 17.96 4.11 -13.10
C ASP A 52 19.43 3.78 -12.74
N GLY A 53 20.13 4.69 -12.05
CA GLY A 53 21.52 4.46 -11.60
C GLY A 53 21.59 3.34 -10.59
N PHE A 54 20.74 3.39 -9.58
CA PHE A 54 20.64 2.34 -8.57
C PHE A 54 20.14 1.03 -9.14
N ASP A 55 19.16 1.06 -10.06
CA ASP A 55 18.60 -0.14 -10.67
C ASP A 55 19.63 -0.86 -11.56
N ARG A 56 20.51 -0.13 -12.26
CA ARG A 56 21.64 -0.72 -13.01
C ARG A 56 22.66 -1.37 -12.08
N ALA A 57 23.02 -0.70 -10.96
CA ALA A 57 23.93 -1.26 -9.97
C ALA A 57 23.33 -2.53 -9.33
N ALA A 58 22.04 -2.49 -8.98
CA ALA A 58 21.30 -3.62 -8.47
C ALA A 58 21.26 -4.80 -9.45
N ALA A 59 21.00 -4.55 -10.74
CA ALA A 59 21.01 -5.60 -11.77
C ALA A 59 22.38 -6.29 -11.87
N SER A 60 23.48 -5.53 -11.79
CA SER A 60 24.85 -6.06 -11.80
C SER A 60 25.14 -6.94 -10.58
N ASP A 61 24.79 -6.46 -9.38
CA ASP A 61 24.96 -7.20 -8.13
C ASP A 61 24.09 -8.44 -8.09
N ALA A 62 22.83 -8.34 -8.55
CA ALA A 62 21.92 -9.47 -8.64
C ALA A 62 22.43 -10.56 -9.60
N ALA A 63 22.94 -10.16 -10.77
CA ALA A 63 23.52 -11.11 -11.72
C ALA A 63 24.75 -11.83 -11.13
N ARG A 64 25.59 -11.13 -10.35
CA ARG A 64 26.70 -11.73 -9.61
C ARG A 64 26.18 -12.71 -8.56
N ALA A 65 25.19 -12.31 -7.74
CA ALA A 65 24.62 -13.13 -6.69
C ALA A 65 23.91 -14.38 -7.21
N LEU A 66 23.27 -14.34 -8.39
CA LEU A 66 22.71 -15.52 -9.07
C LEU A 66 23.80 -16.57 -9.39
N ARG A 67 25.02 -16.12 -9.78
CA ARG A 67 26.14 -17.03 -10.08
C ARG A 67 26.78 -17.59 -8.83
N THR A 68 27.00 -16.75 -7.83
CA THR A 68 27.76 -17.12 -6.62
C THR A 68 26.87 -17.76 -5.53
N SER A 69 25.56 -17.50 -5.58
CA SER A 69 24.59 -17.85 -4.53
C SER A 69 24.97 -17.27 -3.15
N ALA A 70 25.76 -16.22 -3.12
CA ALA A 70 26.21 -15.56 -1.89
C ALA A 70 25.34 -14.34 -1.59
N ARG A 71 24.86 -14.22 -0.33
CA ARG A 71 24.27 -13.01 0.21
C ARG A 71 25.37 -11.99 0.46
N SER A 72 25.09 -10.72 0.19
CA SER A 72 26.03 -9.62 0.45
C SER A 72 25.27 -8.32 0.77
N GLU A 73 25.98 -7.40 1.42
CA GLU A 73 25.54 -6.01 1.52
C GLU A 73 26.36 -5.17 0.54
N SER A 74 25.72 -4.17 -0.05
CA SER A 74 26.35 -3.21 -0.97
C SER A 74 25.89 -1.80 -0.64
N ALA A 75 26.66 -0.81 -1.09
CA ALA A 75 26.27 0.60 -1.03
C ALA A 75 26.34 1.19 -2.44
N TYR A 76 25.33 1.98 -2.80
CA TYR A 76 25.26 2.67 -4.09
C TYR A 76 25.29 4.17 -3.84
N GLU A 77 26.30 4.83 -4.38
CA GLU A 77 26.50 6.28 -4.26
C GLU A 77 25.57 7.02 -5.23
N TRP A 78 24.99 8.14 -4.77
CA TRP A 78 24.22 9.08 -5.58
C TRP A 78 25.03 10.33 -5.92
N ASP A 79 25.55 10.97 -4.89
CA ASP A 79 26.42 12.15 -4.97
C ASP A 79 27.40 12.19 -3.78
N ALA A 80 28.15 13.29 -3.65
CA ALA A 80 29.09 13.47 -2.56
C ALA A 80 28.37 13.64 -1.21
N GLY A 81 28.04 12.53 -0.56
CA GLY A 81 27.43 12.49 0.76
C GLY A 81 26.05 11.82 0.79
N SER A 82 25.54 11.41 -0.36
CA SER A 82 24.25 10.70 -0.44
C SER A 82 24.42 9.31 -1.02
N ARG A 83 23.95 8.29 -0.31
CA ARG A 83 24.02 6.88 -0.74
C ARG A 83 22.91 6.05 -0.14
N ILE A 84 22.68 4.88 -0.73
CA ILE A 84 21.82 3.84 -0.17
C ILE A 84 22.63 2.61 0.21
N ARG A 85 22.24 1.94 1.30
CA ARG A 85 22.71 0.60 1.64
C ARG A 85 21.67 -0.41 1.26
N VAL A 86 22.09 -1.54 0.71
CA VAL A 86 21.20 -2.60 0.25
C VAL A 86 21.66 -3.97 0.74
N ASP A 87 20.68 -4.84 1.03
CA ASP A 87 20.87 -6.27 1.22
C ASP A 87 20.62 -6.98 -0.10
N VAL A 88 21.58 -7.75 -0.56
CA VAL A 88 21.51 -8.56 -1.79
C VAL A 88 21.33 -10.01 -1.40
N ARG A 89 20.12 -10.54 -1.56
CA ARG A 89 19.73 -11.88 -1.11
C ARG A 89 19.38 -12.79 -2.29
N PRO A 90 20.24 -13.78 -2.63
CA PRO A 90 19.88 -14.86 -3.53
C PRO A 90 18.79 -15.74 -2.90
N LEU A 91 17.85 -16.16 -3.74
CA LEU A 91 16.68 -16.96 -3.36
C LEU A 91 16.60 -18.22 -4.23
N ARG A 92 16.27 -19.35 -3.61
CA ARG A 92 16.11 -20.66 -4.26
C ARG A 92 14.68 -21.17 -4.08
N PRO A 93 14.21 -22.08 -4.93
CA PRO A 93 12.96 -22.80 -4.68
C PRO A 93 12.94 -23.39 -3.28
N GLY A 94 11.85 -23.12 -2.54
CA GLY A 94 11.70 -23.53 -1.14
C GLY A 94 12.13 -22.48 -0.11
N ASP A 95 12.82 -21.41 -0.50
CA ASP A 95 13.11 -20.32 0.42
C ASP A 95 11.84 -19.53 0.76
N GLU A 96 11.66 -19.27 2.05
CA GLU A 96 10.65 -18.31 2.49
C GLU A 96 11.13 -16.88 2.27
N ILE A 97 10.42 -16.17 1.42
CA ILE A 97 10.55 -14.71 1.36
C ILE A 97 9.69 -14.19 2.49
N GLY A 98 10.32 -13.73 3.56
CA GLY A 98 9.64 -13.14 4.70
C GLY A 98 8.62 -12.11 4.19
N ALA A 99 7.41 -12.14 4.71
CA ALA A 99 6.41 -11.16 4.36
C ALA A 99 7.01 -9.78 4.69
N ARG A 100 7.38 -9.01 3.68
CA ARG A 100 7.35 -7.56 3.84
C ARG A 100 5.96 -7.25 4.37
N THR A 101 5.87 -6.49 5.49
CA THR A 101 4.60 -5.98 6.06
C THR A 101 3.43 -6.29 5.17
N ALA A 102 2.47 -7.08 5.66
CA ALA A 102 1.34 -7.64 4.88
C ALA A 102 0.94 -6.69 3.76
N GLU A 103 0.85 -7.18 2.53
CA GLU A 103 0.51 -6.36 1.37
C GLU A 103 -0.68 -5.49 1.73
N ALA A 104 -0.51 -4.17 1.61
CA ALA A 104 -1.58 -3.26 1.99
C ALA A 104 -2.83 -3.60 1.18
N GLU A 105 -3.92 -3.82 1.87
CA GLU A 105 -5.20 -4.19 1.30
C GLU A 105 -6.15 -3.00 1.35
N ILE A 106 -6.93 -2.81 0.29
CA ILE A 106 -8.12 -1.97 0.36
C ILE A 106 -9.34 -2.89 0.42
N LEU A 107 -10.08 -2.79 1.51
CA LEU A 107 -11.39 -3.39 1.65
C LEU A 107 -12.44 -2.39 1.15
N VAL A 108 -13.04 -2.70 0.01
CA VAL A 108 -14.14 -1.95 -0.57
C VAL A 108 -15.45 -2.57 -0.10
N VAL A 109 -16.19 -1.81 0.71
CA VAL A 109 -17.46 -2.27 1.30
C VAL A 109 -18.61 -1.62 0.55
N GLY A 110 -19.50 -2.44 0.00
CA GLY A 110 -20.64 -2.01 -0.81
C GLY A 110 -20.35 -2.05 -2.31
N GLU A 111 -21.30 -1.56 -3.08
CA GLU A 111 -21.31 -1.68 -4.55
C GLU A 111 -21.55 -0.31 -5.20
N GLY A 112 -21.37 -0.25 -6.52
CA GLY A 112 -21.67 0.92 -7.32
C GLY A 112 -20.49 1.41 -8.16
N PRO A 113 -20.68 2.51 -8.90
CA PRO A 113 -19.67 3.03 -9.81
C PRO A 113 -18.35 3.40 -9.10
N VAL A 114 -18.44 4.07 -7.96
CA VAL A 114 -17.24 4.48 -7.16
C VAL A 114 -16.50 3.26 -6.63
N ALA A 115 -17.21 2.24 -6.11
CA ALA A 115 -16.60 1.00 -5.62
C ALA A 115 -15.80 0.29 -6.73
N ARG A 116 -16.39 0.18 -7.94
CA ARG A 116 -15.72 -0.41 -9.10
C ARG A 116 -14.50 0.39 -9.54
N ALA A 117 -14.63 1.72 -9.65
CA ALA A 117 -13.52 2.59 -10.03
C ALA A 117 -12.37 2.51 -9.00
N LEU A 118 -12.69 2.53 -7.69
CA LEU A 118 -11.71 2.40 -6.63
C LEU A 118 -10.97 1.06 -6.69
N SER A 119 -11.70 -0.03 -6.91
CA SER A 119 -11.11 -1.37 -7.04
C SER A 119 -10.10 -1.45 -8.20
N VAL A 120 -10.42 -0.87 -9.35
CA VAL A 120 -9.52 -0.83 -10.51
C VAL A 120 -8.28 0.01 -10.21
N LEU A 121 -8.46 1.24 -9.75
CA LEU A 121 -7.36 2.16 -9.45
C LEU A 121 -6.44 1.60 -8.35
N ALA A 122 -7.02 1.03 -7.29
CA ALA A 122 -6.27 0.44 -6.18
C ALA A 122 -5.36 -0.71 -6.65
N ARG A 123 -5.87 -1.62 -7.50
CA ARG A 123 -5.06 -2.69 -8.09
C ARG A 123 -3.94 -2.13 -8.97
N THR A 124 -4.22 -1.09 -9.75
CA THR A 124 -3.22 -0.43 -10.63
C THR A 124 -2.05 0.14 -9.83
N VAL A 125 -2.29 0.71 -8.65
CA VAL A 125 -1.23 1.26 -7.79
C VAL A 125 -0.66 0.24 -6.78
N GLY A 126 -1.01 -1.05 -6.92
CA GLY A 126 -0.36 -2.15 -6.21
C GLY A 126 -0.96 -2.50 -4.84
N PHE A 127 -2.21 -2.13 -4.55
CA PHE A 127 -2.93 -2.66 -3.40
C PHE A 127 -3.58 -4.02 -3.74
N ARG A 128 -3.65 -4.90 -2.75
CA ARG A 128 -4.66 -5.97 -2.78
C ARG A 128 -6.04 -5.34 -2.61
N VAL A 129 -7.04 -5.88 -3.29
CA VAL A 129 -8.40 -5.41 -3.16
C VAL A 129 -9.31 -6.57 -2.80
N ARG A 130 -10.03 -6.39 -1.71
CA ARG A 130 -11.13 -7.26 -1.28
C ARG A 130 -12.42 -6.45 -1.34
N GLU A 131 -13.43 -7.03 -1.94
CA GLU A 131 -14.77 -6.46 -2.08
C GLU A 131 -15.73 -7.26 -1.20
N ALA A 132 -16.58 -6.57 -0.47
CA ALA A 132 -17.57 -7.20 0.40
C ALA A 132 -18.86 -6.36 0.48
N PRO A 133 -20.03 -6.95 0.55
CA PRO A 133 -21.26 -6.23 0.86
C PRO A 133 -21.22 -5.70 2.31
N ALA A 134 -21.95 -4.61 2.57
CA ALA A 134 -21.98 -3.98 3.90
C ALA A 134 -22.63 -4.84 4.98
N THR A 135 -23.37 -5.87 4.57
CA THR A 135 -24.09 -6.82 5.44
C THR A 135 -23.21 -7.96 5.97
N ASP A 136 -22.04 -8.20 5.36
CA ASP A 136 -21.15 -9.31 5.74
C ASP A 136 -20.46 -9.07 7.08
N GLU A 137 -19.89 -10.15 7.65
CA GLU A 137 -18.86 -10.02 8.67
C GLU A 137 -17.61 -9.41 8.04
N LEU A 138 -17.30 -8.18 8.48
CA LEU A 138 -16.16 -7.41 7.98
C LEU A 138 -15.04 -7.50 9.00
N ASP A 139 -13.92 -8.09 8.60
CA ASP A 139 -12.68 -8.02 9.35
C ASP A 139 -11.66 -7.12 8.63
N ALA A 140 -10.87 -6.38 9.38
CA ALA A 140 -9.87 -5.50 8.82
C ALA A 140 -8.63 -5.47 9.73
N GLY A 141 -7.49 -5.85 9.19
CA GLY A 141 -6.21 -5.91 9.88
C GLY A 141 -5.46 -4.57 9.87
N PRO A 142 -4.27 -4.52 10.49
CA PRO A 142 -3.45 -3.30 10.57
C PRO A 142 -2.87 -2.83 9.23
N GLN A 143 -3.04 -3.61 8.16
CA GLN A 143 -2.65 -3.25 6.80
C GLN A 143 -3.88 -3.12 5.87
N THR A 144 -5.10 -3.14 6.41
CA THR A 144 -6.34 -3.02 5.66
C THR A 144 -6.88 -1.59 5.76
N TYR A 145 -7.02 -0.93 4.63
CA TYR A 145 -7.62 0.39 4.48
C TYR A 145 -9.05 0.20 3.99
N VAL A 146 -10.03 0.64 4.76
CA VAL A 146 -11.44 0.39 4.45
C VAL A 146 -12.06 1.58 3.75
N VAL A 147 -12.84 1.33 2.70
CA VAL A 147 -13.70 2.34 2.07
C VAL A 147 -15.11 1.81 1.94
N ILE A 148 -16.03 2.43 2.63
CA ILE A 148 -17.46 2.13 2.57
C ILE A 148 -18.09 2.99 1.46
N CYS A 149 -18.43 2.33 0.35
CA CYS A 149 -18.94 2.91 -0.89
C CYS A 149 -20.47 2.72 -1.00
N GLY A 150 -21.22 3.23 -0.07
CA GLY A 150 -22.67 3.12 -0.09
C GLY A 150 -23.35 4.48 0.07
N HIS A 151 -24.47 4.68 -0.63
CA HIS A 151 -25.38 5.80 -0.37
C HIS A 151 -26.46 5.43 0.64
N ASP A 152 -26.56 4.14 0.98
CA ASP A 152 -27.51 3.62 1.96
C ASP A 152 -26.91 3.77 3.37
N GLU A 153 -27.44 4.72 4.12
CA GLU A 153 -27.01 5.00 5.50
C GLU A 153 -27.35 3.84 6.44
N GLU A 154 -28.46 3.13 6.19
CA GLU A 154 -28.92 2.00 7.01
C GLU A 154 -27.92 0.83 6.97
N ALA A 155 -27.24 0.62 5.85
CA ALA A 155 -26.22 -0.42 5.72
C ALA A 155 -24.80 0.09 6.06
N SER A 156 -24.49 1.35 5.70
CA SER A 156 -23.14 1.92 5.81
C SER A 156 -22.75 2.22 7.27
N GLN A 157 -23.64 2.76 8.06
CA GLN A 157 -23.37 3.10 9.46
C GLN A 157 -23.11 1.86 10.35
N PRO A 158 -23.91 0.78 10.31
CA PRO A 158 -23.59 -0.44 11.03
C PRO A 158 -22.25 -1.06 10.63
N ALA A 159 -21.90 -1.04 9.33
CA ALA A 159 -20.60 -1.51 8.86
C ALA A 159 -19.46 -0.71 9.46
N LEU A 160 -19.54 0.65 9.49
CA LEU A 160 -18.55 1.50 10.13
C LEU A 160 -18.43 1.21 11.63
N ARG A 161 -19.55 1.07 12.35
CA ARG A 161 -19.54 0.79 13.81
C ARG A 161 -18.83 -0.53 14.12
N ARG A 162 -19.04 -1.57 13.34
CA ARG A 162 -18.32 -2.86 13.48
C ARG A 162 -16.83 -2.70 13.25
N LEU A 163 -16.43 -1.93 12.22
CA LEU A 163 -15.04 -1.72 11.85
C LEU A 163 -14.26 -0.79 12.78
N LEU A 164 -14.93 0.02 13.60
CA LEU A 164 -14.28 0.89 14.58
C LEU A 164 -13.45 0.13 15.64
N SER A 165 -13.83 -1.12 15.96
CA SER A 165 -13.04 -1.98 16.85
C SER A 165 -11.88 -2.70 16.16
N SER A 166 -11.81 -2.66 14.83
CA SER A 166 -10.72 -3.28 14.08
C SER A 166 -9.41 -2.48 14.21
N PRO A 167 -8.24 -3.10 13.98
CA PRO A 167 -6.96 -2.40 13.95
C PRO A 167 -6.69 -1.67 12.62
N ALA A 168 -7.66 -1.55 11.71
CA ALA A 168 -7.51 -0.85 10.44
C ALA A 168 -7.06 0.60 10.65
N PRO A 169 -6.00 1.08 9.96
CA PRO A 169 -5.49 2.44 10.16
C PRO A 169 -6.37 3.52 9.52
N TYR A 170 -7.28 3.14 8.63
CA TYR A 170 -8.12 4.05 7.85
C TYR A 170 -9.51 3.46 7.63
N LEU A 171 -10.53 4.24 7.93
CA LEU A 171 -11.94 3.92 7.76
C LEU A 171 -12.60 5.06 6.98
N GLY A 172 -12.62 4.96 5.65
CA GLY A 172 -13.29 5.92 4.78
C GLY A 172 -14.76 5.59 4.59
N MET A 173 -15.63 6.59 4.63
CA MET A 173 -17.03 6.42 4.32
C MET A 173 -17.52 7.51 3.38
N MET A 174 -18.22 7.11 2.33
CA MET A 174 -18.94 8.05 1.47
C MET A 174 -20.08 8.70 2.26
N GLY A 175 -20.31 9.97 2.02
CA GLY A 175 -21.36 10.73 2.68
C GLY A 175 -21.26 12.21 2.40
N SER A 176 -22.33 12.94 2.72
CA SER A 176 -22.29 14.41 2.64
C SER A 176 -21.70 15.02 3.92
N ARG A 177 -21.08 16.18 3.80
CA ARG A 177 -20.53 16.92 4.97
C ARG A 177 -21.57 17.16 6.07
N ARG A 178 -22.84 17.29 5.70
CA ARG A 178 -23.94 17.52 6.63
C ARG A 178 -24.23 16.29 7.52
N HIS A 179 -24.23 15.10 6.95
CA HIS A 179 -24.49 13.86 7.68
C HIS A 179 -23.25 13.38 8.47
N THR A 180 -22.07 13.71 7.99
CA THR A 180 -20.78 13.33 8.61
C THR A 180 -20.61 13.87 10.04
N GLY A 181 -20.95 15.15 10.26
CA GLY A 181 -20.84 15.77 11.58
C GLY A 181 -21.69 15.06 12.62
N HIS A 182 -22.93 14.78 12.29
CA HIS A 182 -23.89 14.09 13.18
C HIS A 182 -23.41 12.66 13.51
N LEU A 183 -22.94 11.91 12.52
CA LEU A 183 -22.46 10.55 12.73
C LEU A 183 -21.28 10.49 13.70
N LEU A 184 -20.29 11.38 13.58
CA LEU A 184 -19.14 11.43 14.49
C LEU A 184 -19.54 11.82 15.91
N GLU A 185 -20.55 12.70 16.08
CA GLU A 185 -21.11 13.05 17.39
C GLU A 185 -21.84 11.86 18.01
N GLU A 186 -22.64 11.12 17.24
CA GLU A 186 -23.32 9.91 17.70
C GLU A 186 -22.30 8.83 18.14
N LEU A 187 -21.25 8.61 17.35
CA LEU A 187 -20.21 7.63 17.69
C LEU A 187 -19.47 8.03 18.98
N ARG A 188 -19.22 9.33 19.17
CA ARG A 188 -18.63 9.86 20.39
C ARG A 188 -19.56 9.67 21.59
N ALA A 189 -20.84 9.97 21.43
CA ALA A 189 -21.86 9.75 22.46
C ALA A 189 -22.06 8.26 22.79
N ALA A 190 -21.85 7.37 21.82
CA ALA A 190 -21.84 5.92 22.03
C ALA A 190 -20.59 5.37 22.72
N GLY A 191 -19.62 6.25 23.09
CA GLY A 191 -18.45 5.87 23.88
C GLY A 191 -17.22 5.44 23.07
N HIS A 192 -17.21 5.66 21.76
CA HIS A 192 -16.00 5.38 20.95
C HIS A 192 -14.89 6.39 21.27
N SER A 193 -13.66 5.88 21.39
CA SER A 193 -12.50 6.71 21.73
C SER A 193 -12.11 7.68 20.62
N GLU A 194 -11.57 8.85 20.98
CA GLU A 194 -11.05 9.81 20.01
C GLU A 194 -9.95 9.21 19.10
N SER A 195 -9.18 8.25 19.61
CA SER A 195 -8.19 7.53 18.79
C SER A 195 -8.83 6.67 17.72
N SER A 196 -9.98 6.06 17.99
CA SER A 196 -10.76 5.32 16.98
C SER A 196 -11.42 6.26 15.98
N LEU A 197 -11.98 7.37 16.45
CA LEU A 197 -12.68 8.34 15.61
C LEU A 197 -11.73 9.08 14.64
N ARG A 198 -10.47 9.32 15.05
CA ARG A 198 -9.47 9.93 14.14
C ARG A 198 -9.15 9.12 12.90
N ARG A 199 -9.46 7.82 12.89
CA ARG A 199 -9.28 6.94 11.72
C ARG A 199 -10.45 7.01 10.74
N VAL A 200 -11.55 7.66 11.15
CA VAL A 200 -12.75 7.82 10.32
C VAL A 200 -12.60 9.04 9.45
N HIS A 201 -12.62 8.83 8.16
CA HIS A 201 -12.55 9.85 7.12
C HIS A 201 -13.90 9.90 6.39
N THR A 202 -14.70 10.91 6.72
CA THR A 202 -16.01 11.10 6.10
C THR A 202 -16.31 12.60 5.96
N PRO A 203 -16.62 13.11 4.78
CA PRO A 203 -16.58 12.42 3.49
C PRO A 203 -15.20 11.85 3.16
N VAL A 204 -15.17 10.65 2.55
CA VAL A 204 -13.93 10.01 2.12
C VAL A 204 -13.25 10.81 0.99
N GLY A 205 -11.92 10.90 1.05
CA GLY A 205 -11.10 11.48 0.00
C GLY A 205 -10.52 12.87 0.31
N LEU A 206 -9.56 13.29 -0.50
CA LEU A 206 -9.02 14.64 -0.50
C LEU A 206 -10.00 15.59 -1.21
N ASP A 207 -10.01 16.86 -0.86
CA ASP A 207 -10.85 17.89 -1.52
C ASP A 207 -10.31 18.22 -2.92
N LEU A 208 -10.62 17.39 -3.89
CA LEU A 208 -10.30 17.57 -5.31
C LEU A 208 -11.48 18.18 -6.10
N ARG A 209 -12.61 18.45 -5.43
CA ARG A 209 -13.88 18.79 -6.09
C ARG A 209 -14.31 17.75 -7.13
N ALA A 210 -14.07 16.49 -6.82
CA ALA A 210 -14.35 15.35 -7.67
C ALA A 210 -15.87 15.20 -7.92
N GLU A 211 -16.25 14.99 -9.17
CA GLU A 211 -17.65 14.86 -9.61
C GLU A 211 -17.94 13.47 -10.17
N THR A 212 -17.02 12.89 -10.95
CA THR A 212 -17.22 11.56 -11.53
C THR A 212 -16.87 10.44 -10.54
N PRO A 213 -17.41 9.25 -10.71
CA PRO A 213 -17.05 8.09 -9.86
C PRO A 213 -15.54 7.81 -9.84
N GLU A 214 -14.87 7.98 -10.96
CA GLU A 214 -13.43 7.77 -11.12
C GLU A 214 -12.63 8.84 -10.35
N GLU A 215 -13.05 10.09 -10.40
CA GLU A 215 -12.41 11.19 -9.66
C GLU A 215 -12.62 11.03 -8.15
N ILE A 216 -13.82 10.62 -7.71
CA ILE A 216 -14.11 10.33 -6.30
C ILE A 216 -13.24 9.18 -5.82
N ALA A 217 -13.12 8.10 -6.60
CA ALA A 217 -12.26 6.97 -6.30
C ALA A 217 -10.77 7.37 -6.23
N LEU A 218 -10.31 8.22 -7.15
CA LEU A 218 -8.96 8.79 -7.14
C LEU A 218 -8.71 9.62 -5.87
N SER A 219 -9.66 10.48 -5.50
CA SER A 219 -9.59 11.29 -4.28
C SER A 219 -9.46 10.42 -3.02
N ALA A 220 -10.29 9.38 -2.90
CA ALA A 220 -10.23 8.42 -1.80
C ALA A 220 -8.89 7.67 -1.76
N LEU A 221 -8.42 7.20 -2.92
CA LEU A 221 -7.15 6.48 -3.02
C LEU A 221 -5.95 7.37 -2.68
N ALA A 222 -5.95 8.62 -3.13
CA ALA A 222 -4.91 9.59 -2.81
C ALA A 222 -4.85 9.85 -1.28
N GLN A 223 -6.00 9.97 -0.60
CA GLN A 223 -6.05 10.11 0.85
C GLN A 223 -5.50 8.86 1.56
N ILE A 224 -5.86 7.65 1.10
CA ILE A 224 -5.30 6.40 1.63
C ILE A 224 -3.77 6.37 1.49
N VAL A 225 -3.25 6.75 0.32
CA VAL A 225 -1.80 6.82 0.10
C VAL A 225 -1.14 7.84 1.03
N ALA A 226 -1.76 9.02 1.23
CA ALA A 226 -1.27 10.04 2.16
C ALA A 226 -1.22 9.49 3.59
N VAL A 227 -2.29 8.89 4.10
CA VAL A 227 -2.33 8.28 5.45
C VAL A 227 -1.28 7.18 5.58
N ARG A 228 -1.18 6.30 4.59
CA ARG A 228 -0.21 5.18 4.60
C ARG A 228 1.25 5.65 4.63
N ARG A 229 1.54 6.78 4.00
CA ARG A 229 2.91 7.29 3.82
C ARG A 229 3.26 8.45 4.74
N GLY A 230 2.30 8.93 5.54
CA GLY A 230 2.48 10.12 6.38
C GLY A 230 2.54 11.43 5.58
N GLY A 231 1.96 11.43 4.37
CA GLY A 231 1.85 12.63 3.55
C GLY A 231 0.69 13.52 3.96
N THR A 232 0.76 14.80 3.60
CA THR A 232 -0.28 15.80 3.91
C THR A 232 -1.39 15.85 2.86
N GLY A 233 -1.14 15.35 1.65
CA GLY A 233 -2.00 15.56 0.48
C GLY A 233 -1.87 16.94 -0.16
N ALA A 234 -0.98 17.80 0.36
CA ALA A 234 -0.69 19.10 -0.22
C ALA A 234 0.24 18.98 -1.44
N PRO A 235 0.31 20.01 -2.32
CA PRO A 235 1.31 20.06 -3.39
C PRO A 235 2.73 19.93 -2.83
N ILE A 236 3.59 19.26 -3.57
CA ILE A 236 5.02 19.17 -3.24
C ILE A 236 5.63 20.54 -3.58
N ALA A 237 6.24 21.20 -2.58
CA ALA A 237 6.87 22.51 -2.71
C ALA A 237 8.27 22.38 -3.35
#